data_f9eaeb0b216487b20854fe5637fcb0fc
#
_entry.id   f9eaeb0b216487b20854fe5637fcb0fc
#
_cell.length_a   1.000
_cell.length_b   1.000
_cell.length_c   1.000
_cell.angle_alpha   90.00
_cell.angle_beta   90.00
_cell.angle_gamma   90.00
#
_symmetry.space_group_name_H-M   'P 1'
#
loop_
_entity.id
_entity.type
_entity.pdbx_description
1 polymer ?
#
loop_
_entity_poly.entity_id
_entity_poly.type
_entity_poly.pdbx_seq_one_letter_code
_entity_poly.pdbx_strand_id
1 'polypeptide(L)'
;MAEDEKTFLHKFWHDFIKKWLSLEGLVKELSGWGISRALILSCIFIGVYLVLAELVPNVLLFTASWAIALAPIWLPIGLGIGAWSAWIWYIQSLYLSGRDPILLEVRMPREVTKSPRAMEIALTYLSISSGETTWINRAWDGQVRPFFSLEIASFGGEIHFYIWCWRRYKETVEQAIYAQYPEVELVEVEDYASKFRYEPREHWVWGVEWPLMSYAGIGMGNFRINAYPPKSYIDFELEKDPKEEFKVDPLANVLEFMSAIAPNEQLWIQMVIRKCGKKVIMGFFNPDDEDIKWVEMVKGEVEQLRFKAALKPSGKYEDDFPTEDDKKHEASAFPHPTERQRYQLQTLERHLAKYPFEVGMRGIYWVRGEMRGPIFTGFRWIWKPFGNPNFMTHLRPRKWHCDYDYPWQDINSLRWINMGKRVHDAYRRRSFFHTPWILPTNILTNETLATLWHPPSRAVQTPGLQRIPATKAEPPPNLPR
;
A
#
# COMPACT_ATOMS: atom_id res chain seq x y z
N MET A 1 -35.37 18.10 -19.32
CA MET A 1 -35.95 17.80 -18.00
C MET A 1 -36.53 16.39 -17.89
N ALA A 2 -37.51 15.98 -18.71
CA ALA A 2 -38.11 14.62 -18.62
C ALA A 2 -37.17 13.46 -19.04
N GLU A 3 -36.21 13.72 -19.90
CA GLU A 3 -35.22 12.75 -20.37
C GLU A 3 -34.07 12.57 -19.37
N ASP A 4 -33.70 13.63 -18.68
CA ASP A 4 -32.70 13.60 -17.59
C ASP A 4 -33.23 12.86 -16.36
N GLU A 5 -34.51 13.01 -16.06
CA GLU A 5 -35.17 12.36 -14.94
C GLU A 5 -35.33 10.83 -15.16
N LYS A 6 -35.61 10.41 -16.39
CA LYS A 6 -35.64 8.98 -16.76
C LYS A 6 -34.23 8.36 -16.71
N THR A 7 -33.24 9.10 -17.14
CA THR A 7 -31.84 8.64 -17.09
C THR A 7 -31.34 8.55 -15.65
N PHE A 8 -31.74 9.51 -14.78
CA PHE A 8 -31.43 9.49 -13.36
C PHE A 8 -32.09 8.30 -12.63
N LEU A 9 -33.40 8.09 -12.86
CA LEU A 9 -34.13 6.96 -12.27
C LEU A 9 -33.59 5.62 -12.74
N HIS A 10 -33.25 5.48 -14.02
CA HIS A 10 -32.65 4.24 -14.55
C HIS A 10 -31.29 3.97 -13.94
N LYS A 11 -30.45 5.00 -13.79
CA LYS A 11 -29.13 4.88 -13.16
C LYS A 11 -29.25 4.58 -11.68
N PHE A 12 -30.20 5.23 -10.99
CA PHE A 12 -30.50 4.95 -9.59
C PHE A 12 -30.97 3.52 -9.36
N TRP A 13 -31.92 3.01 -10.17
CA TRP A 13 -32.40 1.64 -10.07
C TRP A 13 -31.32 0.63 -10.43
N HIS A 14 -30.51 0.90 -11.45
CA HIS A 14 -29.41 0.03 -11.84
C HIS A 14 -28.35 -0.06 -10.71
N ASP A 15 -27.97 1.06 -10.12
CA ASP A 15 -26.99 1.09 -9.04
C ASP A 15 -27.55 0.49 -7.74
N PHE A 16 -28.85 0.71 -7.46
CA PHE A 16 -29.56 0.09 -6.35
C PHE A 16 -29.63 -1.43 -6.50
N ILE A 17 -30.04 -1.93 -7.65
CA ILE A 17 -30.10 -3.36 -7.95
C ILE A 17 -28.70 -3.98 -7.86
N LYS A 18 -27.69 -3.35 -8.46
CA LYS A 18 -26.31 -3.85 -8.44
C LYS A 18 -25.70 -3.84 -7.03
N LYS A 19 -26.04 -2.83 -6.22
CA LYS A 19 -25.51 -2.68 -4.86
C LYS A 19 -26.22 -3.55 -3.83
N TRP A 20 -27.53 -3.76 -3.96
CA TRP A 20 -28.36 -4.41 -2.94
C TRP A 20 -28.88 -5.81 -3.31
N LEU A 21 -29.09 -6.08 -4.59
CA LEU A 21 -29.57 -7.38 -5.06
C LEU A 21 -28.45 -8.31 -5.54
N SER A 22 -27.25 -7.80 -5.78
CA SER A 22 -26.11 -8.68 -6.05
C SER A 22 -25.57 -9.30 -4.74
N LEU A 23 -25.26 -10.58 -4.79
CA LEU A 23 -24.66 -11.31 -3.67
C LEU A 23 -23.39 -10.58 -3.14
N GLU A 24 -22.59 -10.05 -4.04
CA GLU A 24 -21.38 -9.30 -3.73
C GLU A 24 -21.69 -7.97 -3.01
N GLY A 25 -22.72 -7.25 -3.46
CA GLY A 25 -23.20 -6.02 -2.84
C GLY A 25 -23.70 -6.26 -1.41
N LEU A 26 -24.52 -7.29 -1.22
CA LEU A 26 -25.07 -7.68 0.08
C LEU A 26 -23.98 -8.13 1.05
N VAL A 27 -23.04 -8.95 0.59
CA VAL A 27 -21.88 -9.38 1.40
C VAL A 27 -21.01 -8.18 1.79
N LYS A 28 -20.79 -7.24 0.89
CA LYS A 28 -20.02 -6.02 1.17
C LYS A 28 -20.72 -5.13 2.19
N GLU A 29 -22.02 -4.95 2.05
CA GLU A 29 -22.83 -4.14 2.98
C GLU A 29 -22.84 -4.73 4.38
N LEU A 30 -23.17 -6.01 4.52
CA LEU A 30 -23.19 -6.70 5.81
C LEU A 30 -21.78 -6.77 6.46
N SER A 31 -20.74 -6.94 5.65
CA SER A 31 -19.37 -6.91 6.18
C SER A 31 -18.98 -5.53 6.74
N GLY A 32 -19.59 -4.46 6.25
CA GLY A 32 -19.43 -3.11 6.78
C GLY A 32 -19.94 -2.97 8.22
N TRP A 33 -20.93 -3.78 8.63
CA TRP A 33 -21.42 -3.84 10.01
C TRP A 33 -20.55 -4.67 10.95
N GLY A 34 -19.43 -5.17 10.48
CA GLY A 34 -18.50 -5.98 11.28
C GLY A 34 -18.79 -7.47 11.27
N ILE A 35 -19.76 -7.91 10.49
CA ILE A 35 -20.08 -9.33 10.34
C ILE A 35 -19.03 -9.96 9.38
N SER A 36 -18.47 -11.12 9.77
CA SER A 36 -17.47 -11.75 8.90
C SER A 36 -18.09 -12.22 7.58
N ARG A 37 -17.37 -12.05 6.48
CA ARG A 37 -17.82 -12.49 5.15
C ARG A 37 -18.14 -13.99 5.11
N ALA A 38 -17.34 -14.78 5.82
CA ALA A 38 -17.57 -16.22 5.93
C ALA A 38 -18.93 -16.53 6.60
N LEU A 39 -19.26 -15.84 7.68
CA LEU A 39 -20.55 -16.01 8.36
C LEU A 39 -21.72 -15.60 7.47
N ILE A 40 -21.60 -14.48 6.76
CA ILE A 40 -22.64 -14.01 5.83
C ILE A 40 -22.88 -15.06 4.72
N LEU A 41 -21.81 -15.52 4.09
CA LEU A 41 -21.90 -16.54 3.03
C LEU A 41 -22.46 -17.86 3.56
N SER A 42 -22.07 -18.25 4.77
CA SER A 42 -22.62 -19.44 5.44
C SER A 42 -24.11 -19.31 5.70
N CYS A 43 -24.57 -18.16 6.21
CA CYS A 43 -25.99 -17.91 6.42
C CYS A 43 -26.79 -17.91 5.11
N ILE A 44 -26.26 -17.30 4.04
CA ILE A 44 -26.87 -17.31 2.71
C ILE A 44 -26.96 -18.75 2.19
N PHE A 45 -25.85 -19.50 2.28
CA PHE A 45 -25.81 -20.90 1.85
C PHE A 45 -26.83 -21.77 2.60
N ILE A 46 -26.90 -21.62 3.93
CA ILE A 46 -27.88 -22.32 4.77
C ILE A 46 -29.30 -21.91 4.38
N GLY A 47 -29.56 -20.61 4.18
CA GLY A 47 -30.87 -20.12 3.75
C GLY A 47 -31.31 -20.71 2.39
N VAL A 48 -30.43 -20.69 1.40
CA VAL A 48 -30.69 -21.32 0.09
C VAL A 48 -30.90 -22.82 0.24
N TYR A 49 -30.10 -23.48 1.07
CA TYR A 49 -30.23 -24.90 1.31
C TYR A 49 -31.58 -25.26 1.96
N LEU A 50 -32.04 -24.47 2.94
CA LEU A 50 -33.35 -24.66 3.58
C LEU A 50 -34.50 -24.45 2.58
N VAL A 51 -34.44 -23.43 1.73
CA VAL A 51 -35.43 -23.20 0.68
C VAL A 51 -35.49 -24.38 -0.33
N LEU A 52 -34.30 -24.87 -0.73
CA LEU A 52 -34.23 -26.05 -1.60
C LEU A 52 -34.77 -27.30 -0.89
N ALA A 53 -34.62 -27.42 0.40
CA ALA A 53 -35.11 -28.52 1.20
C ALA A 53 -36.62 -28.55 1.26
N GLU A 54 -37.28 -27.39 1.34
CA GLU A 54 -38.76 -27.27 1.24
C GLU A 54 -39.29 -27.63 -0.15
N LEU A 55 -38.59 -27.19 -1.19
CA LEU A 55 -38.98 -27.46 -2.57
C LEU A 55 -38.77 -28.93 -2.98
N VAL A 56 -37.73 -29.56 -2.49
CA VAL A 56 -37.36 -30.95 -2.82
C VAL A 56 -36.88 -31.68 -1.54
N PRO A 57 -37.79 -32.16 -0.68
CA PRO A 57 -37.46 -32.76 0.63
C PRO A 57 -36.44 -33.91 0.55
N ASN A 58 -36.49 -34.71 -0.52
CA ASN A 58 -35.60 -35.84 -0.71
C ASN A 58 -34.12 -35.41 -0.89
N VAL A 59 -33.88 -34.21 -1.44
CA VAL A 59 -32.51 -33.68 -1.61
C VAL A 59 -31.87 -33.39 -0.27
N LEU A 60 -32.60 -32.86 0.70
CA LEU A 60 -32.08 -32.60 2.05
C LEU A 60 -31.68 -33.91 2.74
N LEU A 61 -32.54 -34.91 2.76
CA LEU A 61 -32.23 -36.20 3.35
C LEU A 61 -31.05 -36.89 2.67
N PHE A 62 -31.04 -36.83 1.34
CA PHE A 62 -29.95 -37.41 0.54
C PHE A 62 -28.62 -36.71 0.80
N THR A 63 -28.54 -35.39 0.71
CA THR A 63 -27.30 -34.63 0.97
C THR A 63 -26.83 -34.74 2.41
N ALA A 64 -27.77 -34.70 3.39
CA ALA A 64 -27.44 -34.90 4.78
C ALA A 64 -26.86 -36.30 5.06
N SER A 65 -27.48 -37.34 4.47
CA SER A 65 -27.00 -38.70 4.65
C SER A 65 -25.59 -38.89 4.07
N TRP A 66 -25.30 -38.35 2.89
CA TRP A 66 -23.96 -38.38 2.31
C TRP A 66 -22.95 -37.54 3.11
N ALA A 67 -23.37 -36.35 3.58
CA ALA A 67 -22.51 -35.52 4.42
C ALA A 67 -22.12 -36.23 5.72
N ILE A 68 -23.06 -36.90 6.35
CA ILE A 68 -22.82 -37.71 7.57
C ILE A 68 -21.96 -38.93 7.26
N ALA A 69 -22.29 -39.66 6.21
CA ALA A 69 -21.54 -40.86 5.81
C ALA A 69 -20.06 -40.52 5.49
N LEU A 70 -19.79 -39.37 4.87
CA LEU A 70 -18.44 -38.89 4.53
C LEU A 70 -17.81 -38.04 5.65
N ALA A 71 -18.52 -37.75 6.75
CA ALA A 71 -18.00 -36.97 7.86
C ALA A 71 -16.68 -37.48 8.44
N PRO A 72 -16.45 -38.80 8.57
CA PRO A 72 -15.15 -39.31 9.04
C PRO A 72 -13.97 -38.90 8.16
N ILE A 73 -14.22 -38.51 6.90
CA ILE A 73 -13.16 -38.09 5.95
C ILE A 73 -13.03 -36.56 5.94
N TRP A 74 -14.09 -35.83 5.62
CA TRP A 74 -13.97 -34.38 5.41
C TRP A 74 -13.85 -33.59 6.72
N LEU A 75 -14.46 -34.09 7.83
CA LEU A 75 -14.43 -33.38 9.12
C LEU A 75 -13.02 -33.32 9.72
N PRO A 76 -12.24 -34.42 9.82
CA PRO A 76 -10.87 -34.35 10.30
C PRO A 76 -9.97 -33.49 9.41
N ILE A 77 -10.16 -33.53 8.10
CA ILE A 77 -9.40 -32.69 7.15
C ILE A 77 -9.72 -31.22 7.40
N GLY A 78 -11.01 -30.86 7.45
CA GLY A 78 -11.44 -29.49 7.70
C GLY A 78 -10.98 -28.94 9.07
N LEU A 79 -11.11 -29.75 10.12
CA LEU A 79 -10.63 -29.41 11.46
C LEU A 79 -9.10 -29.29 11.50
N GLY A 80 -8.38 -30.17 10.81
CA GLY A 80 -6.92 -30.12 10.71
C GLY A 80 -6.43 -28.85 10.03
N ILE A 81 -7.04 -28.47 8.90
CA ILE A 81 -6.72 -27.21 8.20
C ILE A 81 -7.05 -26.00 9.11
N GLY A 82 -8.20 -26.03 9.77
CA GLY A 82 -8.61 -24.96 10.68
C GLY A 82 -7.66 -24.81 11.87
N ALA A 83 -7.33 -25.93 12.53
CA ALA A 83 -6.40 -25.96 13.66
C ALA A 83 -5.00 -25.50 13.25
N TRP A 84 -4.50 -25.96 12.08
CA TRP A 84 -3.22 -25.53 11.54
C TRP A 84 -3.20 -24.02 11.22
N SER A 85 -4.23 -23.51 10.61
CA SER A 85 -4.36 -22.08 10.34
C SER A 85 -4.38 -21.24 11.61
N ALA A 86 -5.14 -21.69 12.64
CA ALA A 86 -5.19 -21.04 13.93
C ALA A 86 -3.83 -21.10 14.65
N TRP A 87 -3.13 -22.23 14.56
CA TRP A 87 -1.78 -22.40 15.09
C TRP A 87 -0.80 -21.40 14.47
N ILE A 88 -0.73 -21.31 13.15
CA ILE A 88 0.15 -20.36 12.46
C ILE A 88 -0.17 -18.92 12.85
N TRP A 89 -1.46 -18.59 12.91
CA TRP A 89 -1.88 -17.26 13.36
C TRP A 89 -1.43 -16.97 14.80
N TYR A 90 -1.58 -17.93 15.69
CA TYR A 90 -1.19 -17.81 17.10
C TYR A 90 0.30 -17.59 17.26
N ILE A 91 1.14 -18.45 16.66
CA ILE A 91 2.60 -18.35 16.81
C ILE A 91 3.15 -17.07 16.18
N GLN A 92 2.62 -16.64 15.01
CA GLN A 92 3.02 -15.37 14.39
C GLN A 92 2.62 -14.17 15.26
N SER A 93 1.44 -14.21 15.86
CA SER A 93 1.00 -13.15 16.78
C SER A 93 1.88 -13.12 18.03
N LEU A 94 2.24 -14.28 18.58
CA LEU A 94 3.15 -14.40 19.71
C LEU A 94 4.54 -13.86 19.38
N TYR A 95 5.08 -14.24 18.21
CA TYR A 95 6.37 -13.76 17.74
C TYR A 95 6.37 -12.22 17.58
N LEU A 96 5.35 -11.64 16.96
CA LEU A 96 5.24 -10.20 16.75
C LEU A 96 5.06 -9.45 18.07
N SER A 97 4.27 -9.99 19.01
CA SER A 97 4.06 -9.36 20.33
C SER A 97 5.31 -9.37 21.21
N GLY A 98 6.18 -10.36 21.04
CA GLY A 98 7.45 -10.46 21.74
C GLY A 98 8.56 -9.58 21.17
N ARG A 99 8.30 -8.81 20.10
CA ARG A 99 9.28 -7.87 19.55
C ARG A 99 9.19 -6.54 20.28
N ASP A 100 10.34 -5.92 20.47
CA ASP A 100 10.47 -4.57 21.03
C ASP A 100 10.55 -3.58 19.85
N PRO A 101 9.43 -2.89 19.50
CA PRO A 101 9.43 -1.90 18.45
C PRO A 101 9.96 -0.57 18.97
N ILE A 102 10.68 0.13 18.11
CA ILE A 102 11.16 1.50 18.37
C ILE A 102 10.72 2.43 17.26
N LEU A 103 10.55 3.69 17.59
CA LEU A 103 10.30 4.78 16.67
C LEU A 103 11.46 5.75 16.69
N LEU A 104 12.10 5.95 15.55
CA LEU A 104 13.21 6.90 15.38
C LEU A 104 12.68 8.13 14.65
N GLU A 105 12.76 9.28 15.29
CA GLU A 105 12.50 10.57 14.65
C GLU A 105 13.72 11.00 13.87
N VAL A 106 13.50 11.39 12.61
CA VAL A 106 14.53 11.88 11.70
C VAL A 106 14.54 13.41 11.76
N ARG A 107 15.43 13.97 12.55
CA ARG A 107 15.59 15.42 12.68
C ARG A 107 16.54 15.94 11.62
N MET A 108 16.07 16.86 10.82
CA MET A 108 16.76 17.33 9.64
C MET A 108 17.45 18.67 9.90
N PRO A 109 18.72 18.82 9.50
CA PRO A 109 19.39 20.12 9.54
C PRO A 109 18.81 21.07 8.49
N ARG A 110 19.14 22.36 8.62
CA ARG A 110 18.69 23.39 7.64
C ARG A 110 19.27 23.16 6.24
N GLU A 111 20.44 22.55 6.15
CA GLU A 111 21.21 22.42 4.91
C GLU A 111 21.35 20.94 4.49
N VAL A 112 20.23 20.31 4.11
CA VAL A 112 20.29 19.01 3.43
C VAL A 112 20.51 19.26 1.95
N THR A 113 21.68 18.87 1.44
CA THR A 113 22.06 19.05 0.02
C THR A 113 21.96 17.76 -0.80
N LYS A 114 21.62 16.65 -0.16
CA LYS A 114 21.59 15.33 -0.79
C LYS A 114 20.32 15.13 -1.62
N SER A 115 20.48 14.52 -2.78
CA SER A 115 19.36 14.11 -3.63
C SER A 115 18.66 12.85 -3.06
N PRO A 116 17.44 12.52 -3.51
CA PRO A 116 16.75 11.29 -3.11
C PRO A 116 17.53 10.00 -3.42
N ARG A 117 18.52 10.05 -4.31
CA ARG A 117 19.45 8.94 -4.58
C ARG A 117 20.19 8.47 -3.33
N ALA A 118 20.53 9.38 -2.43
CA ALA A 118 21.13 9.00 -1.16
C ALA A 118 20.18 8.12 -0.34
N MET A 119 18.87 8.45 -0.32
CA MET A 119 17.88 7.62 0.35
C MET A 119 17.67 6.26 -0.37
N GLU A 120 17.77 6.22 -1.68
CA GLU A 120 17.73 4.95 -2.43
C GLU A 120 18.82 3.98 -1.97
N ILE A 121 20.04 4.49 -1.77
CA ILE A 121 21.16 3.69 -1.26
C ILE A 121 20.88 3.24 0.16
N ALA A 122 20.39 4.12 1.04
CA ALA A 122 20.04 3.77 2.41
C ALA A 122 18.96 2.68 2.46
N LEU A 123 17.91 2.78 1.64
CA LEU A 123 16.85 1.77 1.54
C LEU A 123 17.36 0.42 1.07
N THR A 124 18.41 0.37 0.26
CA THR A 124 19.01 -0.89 -0.18
C THR A 124 19.51 -1.72 1.01
N TYR A 125 20.06 -1.10 2.05
CA TYR A 125 20.47 -1.79 3.28
C TYR A 125 19.29 -2.32 4.10
N LEU A 126 18.09 -1.77 3.93
CA LEU A 126 16.88 -2.25 4.58
C LEU A 126 16.23 -3.43 3.82
N SER A 127 16.80 -3.85 2.70
CA SER A 127 16.35 -5.01 1.94
C SER A 127 16.81 -6.33 2.61
N ILE A 128 16.27 -6.60 3.81
CA ILE A 128 16.69 -7.73 4.65
C ILE A 128 15.76 -8.92 4.43
N SER A 129 16.33 -10.11 4.18
CA SER A 129 15.59 -11.36 3.93
C SER A 129 15.68 -12.38 5.06
N SER A 130 16.20 -11.99 6.24
CA SER A 130 16.37 -12.89 7.38
C SER A 130 15.03 -13.25 8.06
N GLY A 131 14.96 -14.40 8.71
CA GLY A 131 13.88 -14.76 9.63
C GLY A 131 12.95 -15.88 9.15
N GLU A 132 12.72 -16.04 7.84
CA GLU A 132 11.81 -17.05 7.30
C GLU A 132 12.54 -18.20 6.59
N THR A 133 13.74 -18.58 7.05
CA THR A 133 14.60 -19.49 6.28
C THR A 133 14.13 -20.93 6.30
N THR A 134 13.79 -21.48 7.44
CA THR A 134 13.39 -22.90 7.58
C THR A 134 11.89 -23.03 7.85
N TRP A 135 11.35 -24.22 7.59
CA TRP A 135 9.96 -24.53 7.94
C TRP A 135 9.70 -24.43 9.45
N ILE A 136 10.67 -24.84 10.28
CA ILE A 136 10.58 -24.75 11.73
C ILE A 136 10.43 -23.28 12.15
N ASN A 137 11.29 -22.40 11.62
CA ASN A 137 11.21 -20.97 11.94
C ASN A 137 9.84 -20.38 11.61
N ARG A 138 9.22 -20.78 10.51
CA ARG A 138 7.92 -20.27 10.07
C ARG A 138 6.74 -20.93 10.80
N ALA A 139 6.77 -22.25 10.95
CA ALA A 139 5.63 -23.02 11.43
C ALA A 139 5.63 -23.29 12.93
N TRP A 140 6.78 -23.16 13.62
CA TRP A 140 6.91 -23.38 15.07
C TRP A 140 7.34 -22.14 15.82
N ASP A 141 8.33 -21.41 15.32
CA ASP A 141 8.79 -20.17 15.95
C ASP A 141 7.97 -18.95 15.54
N GLY A 142 7.12 -19.08 14.51
CA GLY A 142 6.29 -18.00 13.99
C GLY A 142 7.09 -16.83 13.39
N GLN A 143 8.35 -17.06 13.04
CA GLN A 143 9.21 -16.01 12.51
C GLN A 143 8.66 -15.47 11.19
N VAL A 144 8.66 -14.15 11.08
CA VAL A 144 8.23 -13.42 9.90
C VAL A 144 9.37 -12.58 9.36
N ARG A 145 9.30 -12.27 8.07
CA ARG A 145 10.25 -11.40 7.40
C ARG A 145 10.25 -10.02 8.05
N PRO A 146 11.43 -9.41 8.30
CA PRO A 146 11.52 -8.07 8.83
C PRO A 146 10.79 -7.07 7.95
N PHE A 147 10.13 -6.12 8.59
CA PHE A 147 9.50 -5.00 7.92
C PHE A 147 9.80 -3.71 8.67
N PHE A 148 9.77 -2.62 7.95
CA PHE A 148 10.02 -1.27 8.45
C PHE A 148 8.83 -0.40 8.10
N SER A 149 8.67 0.71 8.81
CA SER A 149 7.68 1.71 8.43
C SER A 149 8.35 3.06 8.28
N LEU A 150 8.16 3.68 7.13
CA LEU A 150 8.55 5.05 6.85
C LEU A 150 7.31 5.91 7.03
N GLU A 151 7.37 6.88 7.94
CA GLU A 151 6.20 7.63 8.33
C GLU A 151 6.44 9.14 8.21
N ILE A 152 5.40 9.86 7.83
CA ILE A 152 5.35 11.33 7.86
C ILE A 152 4.10 11.69 8.64
N ALA A 153 4.25 12.40 9.74
CA ALA A 153 3.13 12.81 10.56
C ALA A 153 3.14 14.34 10.74
N SER A 154 1.97 14.94 10.65
CA SER A 154 1.77 16.36 10.96
C SER A 154 0.80 16.49 12.12
N PHE A 155 1.21 17.24 13.13
CA PHE A 155 0.44 17.55 14.33
C PHE A 155 0.17 19.06 14.37
N GLY A 156 -1.06 19.46 13.99
CA GLY A 156 -1.41 20.88 13.92
C GLY A 156 -0.55 21.71 12.96
N GLY A 157 0.00 21.07 11.91
CA GLY A 157 0.88 21.70 10.92
C GLY A 157 2.37 21.48 11.17
N GLU A 158 2.80 20.95 12.32
CA GLU A 158 4.18 20.56 12.57
C GLU A 158 4.48 19.19 11.99
N ILE A 159 5.45 19.11 11.11
CA ILE A 159 5.76 17.91 10.32
C ILE A 159 6.97 17.20 10.89
N HIS A 160 6.81 15.89 11.11
CA HIS A 160 7.84 15.00 11.61
C HIS A 160 8.01 13.81 10.68
N PHE A 161 9.25 13.37 10.52
CA PHE A 161 9.62 12.16 9.79
C PHE A 161 10.04 11.07 10.76
N TYR A 162 9.51 9.87 10.57
CA TYR A 162 9.82 8.75 11.45
C TYR A 162 10.20 7.51 10.67
N ILE A 163 11.07 6.70 11.29
CA ILE A 163 11.37 5.33 10.87
C ILE A 163 11.03 4.42 12.04
N TRP A 164 10.07 3.54 11.83
CA TRP A 164 9.74 2.51 12.79
C TRP A 164 10.41 1.20 12.41
N CYS A 165 11.03 0.54 13.40
CA CYS A 165 11.66 -0.76 13.23
C CYS A 165 11.65 -1.54 14.54
N TRP A 166 12.04 -2.81 14.50
CA TRP A 166 12.35 -3.54 15.73
C TRP A 166 13.72 -3.10 16.27
N ARG A 167 13.87 -3.02 17.58
CA ARG A 167 15.12 -2.61 18.27
C ARG A 167 16.34 -3.36 17.74
N ARG A 168 16.18 -4.62 17.41
CA ARG A 168 17.23 -5.45 16.79
C ARG A 168 17.86 -4.83 15.54
N TYR A 169 17.11 -4.05 14.78
CA TYR A 169 17.54 -3.42 13.52
C TYR A 169 17.88 -1.94 13.67
N LYS A 170 17.90 -1.41 14.91
CA LYS A 170 18.21 0.00 15.18
C LYS A 170 19.55 0.40 14.56
N GLU A 171 20.62 -0.33 14.89
CA GLU A 171 21.97 -0.05 14.40
C GLU A 171 22.04 -0.13 12.87
N THR A 172 21.34 -1.08 12.25
CA THR A 172 21.29 -1.20 10.78
C THR A 172 20.62 0.02 10.14
N VAL A 173 19.54 0.51 10.73
CA VAL A 173 18.85 1.72 10.27
C VAL A 173 19.73 2.95 10.45
N GLU A 174 20.35 3.10 11.62
CA GLU A 174 21.27 4.21 11.94
C GLU A 174 22.45 4.24 10.98
N GLN A 175 23.12 3.10 10.75
CA GLN A 175 24.23 2.99 9.81
C GLN A 175 23.80 3.32 8.38
N ALA A 176 22.64 2.83 7.93
CA ALA A 176 22.14 3.09 6.60
C ALA A 176 21.85 4.58 6.36
N ILE A 177 21.27 5.26 7.35
CA ILE A 177 20.93 6.68 7.25
C ILE A 177 22.19 7.54 7.43
N TYR A 178 23.00 7.34 8.47
CA TYR A 178 24.19 8.16 8.72
C TYR A 178 25.24 8.04 7.61
N ALA A 179 25.38 6.89 6.97
CA ALA A 179 26.26 6.72 5.82
C ALA A 179 25.93 7.67 4.65
N GLN A 180 24.65 8.00 4.48
CA GLN A 180 24.19 8.86 3.41
C GLN A 180 23.88 10.29 3.87
N TYR A 181 23.38 10.45 5.08
CA TYR A 181 22.97 11.71 5.70
C TYR A 181 23.66 11.91 7.06
N PRO A 182 24.98 12.19 7.07
CA PRO A 182 25.71 12.34 8.32
C PRO A 182 25.28 13.54 9.17
N GLU A 183 24.55 14.46 8.57
CA GLU A 183 24.07 15.69 9.22
C GLU A 183 22.69 15.52 9.87
N VAL A 184 22.01 14.41 9.61
CA VAL A 184 20.70 14.09 10.18
C VAL A 184 20.89 13.51 11.59
N GLU A 185 20.02 13.85 12.51
CA GLU A 185 19.97 13.26 13.85
C GLU A 185 18.82 12.26 13.94
N LEU A 186 19.10 11.03 14.37
CA LEU A 186 18.10 10.01 14.67
C LEU A 186 17.90 9.92 16.17
N VAL A 187 16.69 10.26 16.62
CA VAL A 187 16.32 10.25 18.03
C VAL A 187 15.24 9.23 18.29
N GLU A 188 15.47 8.33 19.25
CA GLU A 188 14.44 7.39 19.70
C GLU A 188 13.36 8.17 20.49
N VAL A 189 12.12 8.07 20.02
CA VAL A 189 10.97 8.78 20.59
C VAL A 189 9.85 7.82 20.93
N GLU A 190 8.96 8.29 21.80
CA GLU A 190 7.74 7.54 22.14
C GLU A 190 6.82 7.43 20.90
N ASP A 191 6.22 6.26 20.71
CA ASP A 191 5.34 6.01 19.55
C ASP A 191 4.06 6.84 19.65
N TYR A 192 3.96 7.86 18.81
CA TYR A 192 2.82 8.77 18.74
C TYR A 192 1.49 8.05 18.45
N ALA A 193 1.53 7.00 17.61
CA ALA A 193 0.32 6.24 17.27
C ALA A 193 -0.18 5.37 18.42
N SER A 194 0.71 4.90 19.27
CA SER A 194 0.36 4.14 20.48
C SER A 194 -0.09 5.05 21.62
N LYS A 195 0.45 6.26 21.69
CA LYS A 195 0.07 7.28 22.68
C LYS A 195 -1.30 7.89 22.39
N PHE A 196 -1.63 8.04 21.11
CA PHE A 196 -2.90 8.64 20.70
C PHE A 196 -4.09 7.74 21.09
N ARG A 197 -5.04 8.33 21.83
CA ARG A 197 -6.29 7.67 22.21
C ARG A 197 -7.42 8.14 21.29
N TYR A 198 -7.94 7.22 20.50
CA TYR A 198 -9.12 7.49 19.70
C TYR A 198 -10.37 7.51 20.59
N GLU A 199 -11.04 8.64 20.68
CA GLU A 199 -12.29 8.84 21.40
C GLU A 199 -13.43 9.01 20.38
N PRO A 200 -14.26 7.97 20.20
CA PRO A 200 -15.39 8.04 19.27
C PRO A 200 -16.33 9.20 19.63
N ARG A 201 -16.80 9.90 18.62
CA ARG A 201 -17.65 11.10 18.71
C ARG A 201 -16.93 12.43 19.04
N GLU A 202 -15.78 12.42 19.70
CA GLU A 202 -14.95 13.61 19.85
C GLU A 202 -14.01 13.79 18.67
N HIS A 203 -13.47 12.67 18.17
CA HIS A 203 -12.60 12.66 17.02
C HIS A 203 -13.35 12.19 15.78
N TRP A 204 -13.37 13.03 14.76
CA TRP A 204 -13.66 12.60 13.41
C TRP A 204 -12.40 11.96 12.81
N VAL A 205 -12.56 10.83 12.14
CA VAL A 205 -11.45 10.07 11.57
C VAL A 205 -11.76 9.61 10.17
N TRP A 206 -10.76 9.69 9.31
CA TRP A 206 -10.86 9.13 7.98
C TRP A 206 -9.57 8.41 7.61
N GLY A 207 -9.70 7.13 7.24
CA GLY A 207 -8.59 6.30 6.81
C GLY A 207 -8.60 6.06 5.31
N VAL A 208 -7.42 6.01 4.72
CA VAL A 208 -7.19 5.80 3.30
C VAL A 208 -6.00 4.88 3.07
N GLU A 209 -6.06 4.09 2.01
CA GLU A 209 -4.92 3.39 1.43
C GLU A 209 -4.70 3.89 0.01
N TRP A 210 -3.46 3.81 -0.45
CA TRP A 210 -3.09 4.21 -1.81
C TRP A 210 -2.47 3.03 -2.57
N PRO A 211 -3.29 2.11 -3.09
CA PRO A 211 -2.82 1.11 -4.03
C PRO A 211 -2.41 1.77 -5.35
N LEU A 212 -1.39 1.19 -5.98
CA LEU A 212 -1.02 1.53 -7.34
C LEU A 212 -2.09 1.01 -8.29
N MET A 213 -2.65 1.89 -9.10
CA MET A 213 -3.75 1.57 -10.02
C MET A 213 -3.51 2.23 -11.38
N SER A 214 -4.14 1.66 -12.42
CA SER A 214 -4.16 2.27 -13.75
C SER A 214 -5.39 3.18 -13.93
N TYR A 215 -5.24 4.25 -14.71
CA TYR A 215 -6.36 5.10 -15.18
C TYR A 215 -7.40 4.34 -16.00
N ALA A 216 -6.98 3.26 -16.67
CA ALA A 216 -7.88 2.40 -17.45
C ALA A 216 -8.89 1.59 -16.59
N GLY A 217 -8.96 1.85 -15.29
CA GLY A 217 -9.91 1.19 -14.40
C GLY A 217 -9.58 -0.26 -14.08
N ILE A 218 -8.36 -0.69 -14.41
CA ILE A 218 -7.87 -2.03 -14.06
C ILE A 218 -7.76 -2.09 -12.54
N GLY A 219 -8.63 -2.90 -11.94
CA GLY A 219 -8.77 -2.99 -10.48
C GLY A 219 -7.57 -3.58 -9.77
N MET A 220 -7.57 -3.45 -8.44
CA MET A 220 -6.61 -4.14 -7.57
C MET A 220 -6.64 -5.64 -7.83
N GLY A 221 -5.49 -6.23 -7.99
CA GLY A 221 -5.31 -7.66 -8.31
C GLY A 221 -4.81 -7.92 -9.73
N ASN A 222 -4.72 -6.89 -10.58
CA ASN A 222 -4.02 -7.06 -11.84
C ASN A 222 -2.52 -6.94 -11.60
N PHE A 223 -1.82 -8.06 -11.64
CA PHE A 223 -0.37 -8.15 -11.44
C PHE A 223 0.43 -7.23 -12.39
N ARG A 224 -0.08 -6.97 -13.58
CA ARG A 224 0.58 -6.09 -14.55
C ARG A 224 0.79 -4.66 -14.06
N ILE A 225 -0.04 -4.17 -13.16
CA ILE A 225 0.11 -2.81 -12.60
C ILE A 225 1.41 -2.68 -11.82
N ASN A 226 1.81 -3.72 -11.09
CA ASN A 226 3.05 -3.74 -10.34
C ASN A 226 4.31 -3.70 -11.23
N ALA A 227 4.19 -3.96 -12.53
CA ALA A 227 5.29 -3.79 -13.47
C ALA A 227 5.55 -2.32 -13.81
N TYR A 228 4.54 -1.46 -13.71
CA TYR A 228 4.60 -0.08 -14.15
C TYR A 228 4.85 0.87 -12.96
N PRO A 229 6.05 1.48 -12.86
CA PRO A 229 6.35 2.37 -11.74
C PRO A 229 5.58 3.69 -11.83
N PRO A 230 5.27 4.31 -10.69
CA PRO A 230 4.98 5.74 -10.64
C PRO A 230 6.23 6.54 -11.00
N LYS A 231 6.11 7.86 -11.13
CA LYS A 231 7.27 8.72 -11.38
C LYS A 231 8.28 8.64 -10.24
N SER A 232 9.55 8.60 -10.60
CA SER A 232 10.67 8.63 -9.66
C SER A 232 11.38 9.99 -9.68
N TYR A 233 12.28 10.22 -8.74
CA TYR A 233 13.12 11.42 -8.67
C TYR A 233 13.94 11.68 -9.95
N ILE A 234 14.23 10.63 -10.73
CA ILE A 234 14.90 10.75 -12.03
C ILE A 234 13.98 11.41 -13.05
N ASP A 235 12.68 11.04 -13.03
CA ASP A 235 11.67 11.62 -13.94
C ASP A 235 11.36 13.10 -13.59
N PHE A 236 11.63 13.52 -12.35
CA PHE A 236 11.61 14.92 -11.90
C PHE A 236 12.95 15.65 -12.06
N GLU A 237 13.96 14.99 -12.64
CA GLU A 237 15.30 15.55 -12.92
C GLU A 237 16.04 16.08 -11.68
N LEU A 238 15.71 15.59 -10.48
CA LEU A 238 16.29 16.06 -9.21
C LEU A 238 17.82 15.84 -9.12
N GLU A 239 18.40 15.05 -10.00
CA GLU A 239 19.84 14.81 -10.06
C GLU A 239 20.57 15.68 -11.09
N LYS A 240 19.86 16.18 -12.12
CA LYS A 240 20.51 16.85 -13.25
C LYS A 240 20.88 18.29 -12.97
N ASP A 241 20.09 18.98 -12.16
CA ASP A 241 20.28 20.39 -11.91
C ASP A 241 21.36 20.63 -10.84
N PRO A 242 22.48 21.30 -11.17
CA PRO A 242 23.53 21.59 -10.20
C PRO A 242 23.11 22.62 -9.14
N LYS A 243 22.12 23.47 -9.44
CA LYS A 243 21.59 24.46 -8.52
C LYS A 243 20.32 23.96 -7.85
N GLU A 244 20.33 23.89 -6.53
CA GLU A 244 19.18 23.42 -5.74
C GLU A 244 17.93 24.27 -5.92
N GLU A 245 18.09 25.54 -6.28
CA GLU A 245 16.99 26.48 -6.50
C GLU A 245 16.06 26.09 -7.66
N PHE A 246 16.56 25.29 -8.61
CA PHE A 246 15.78 24.82 -9.77
C PHE A 246 15.22 23.40 -9.59
N LYS A 247 15.54 22.73 -8.49
CA LYS A 247 15.03 21.38 -8.21
C LYS A 247 13.57 21.44 -7.75
N VAL A 248 12.69 20.88 -8.55
CA VAL A 248 11.26 20.79 -8.23
C VAL A 248 10.98 19.46 -7.55
N ASP A 249 11.10 19.43 -6.21
CA ASP A 249 10.80 18.25 -5.43
C ASP A 249 9.27 18.08 -5.25
N PRO A 250 8.66 17.00 -5.79
CA PRO A 250 7.22 16.77 -5.65
C PRO A 250 6.80 16.50 -4.19
N LEU A 251 7.74 16.09 -3.31
CA LEU A 251 7.47 15.93 -1.89
C LEU A 251 7.15 17.29 -1.22
N ALA A 252 7.65 18.39 -1.75
CA ALA A 252 7.31 19.73 -1.27
C ALA A 252 5.80 19.98 -1.25
N ASN A 253 5.06 19.52 -2.27
CA ASN A 253 3.60 19.67 -2.32
C ASN A 253 2.91 18.87 -1.20
N VAL A 254 3.44 17.68 -0.88
CA VAL A 254 2.93 16.84 0.22
C VAL A 254 3.16 17.53 1.56
N LEU A 255 4.36 18.04 1.78
CA LEU A 255 4.73 18.70 3.03
C LEU A 255 3.99 20.03 3.21
N GLU A 256 3.87 20.84 2.16
CA GLU A 256 3.13 22.09 2.19
C GLU A 256 1.65 21.85 2.53
N PHE A 257 1.06 20.82 1.90
CA PHE A 257 -0.31 20.41 2.24
C PHE A 257 -0.43 19.97 3.70
N MET A 258 0.54 19.19 4.22
CA MET A 258 0.53 18.72 5.60
C MET A 258 0.81 19.83 6.61
N SER A 259 1.47 20.92 6.22
CA SER A 259 1.68 22.10 7.08
C SER A 259 0.46 23.01 7.19
N ALA A 260 -0.45 22.95 6.21
CA ALA A 260 -1.64 23.82 6.14
C ALA A 260 -2.80 23.38 7.04
N ILE A 261 -2.64 22.34 7.84
CA ILE A 261 -3.69 21.87 8.76
C ILE A 261 -3.81 22.74 10.02
N ALA A 262 -4.99 22.73 10.64
CA ALA A 262 -5.25 23.48 11.86
C ALA A 262 -4.67 22.76 13.12
N PRO A 263 -4.48 23.48 14.23
CA PRO A 263 -3.93 22.91 15.47
C PRO A 263 -4.72 21.72 16.06
N ASN A 264 -6.02 21.64 15.73
CA ASN A 264 -6.90 20.54 16.15
C ASN A 264 -6.94 19.37 15.16
N GLU A 265 -6.10 19.40 14.14
CA GLU A 265 -6.02 18.39 13.08
C GLU A 265 -4.69 17.67 13.11
N GLN A 266 -4.70 16.41 12.65
CA GLN A 266 -3.49 15.62 12.46
C GLN A 266 -3.59 14.83 11.16
N LEU A 267 -2.51 14.75 10.42
CA LEU A 267 -2.35 13.94 9.22
C LEU A 267 -1.21 12.96 9.41
N TRP A 268 -1.50 11.68 9.29
CA TRP A 268 -0.51 10.62 9.41
C TRP A 268 -0.42 9.84 8.11
N ILE A 269 0.78 9.69 7.58
CA ILE A 269 1.10 8.88 6.41
C ILE A 269 2.06 7.78 6.82
N GLN A 270 1.80 6.58 6.38
CA GLN A 270 2.59 5.39 6.71
C GLN A 270 2.86 4.57 5.46
N MET A 271 4.12 4.23 5.25
CA MET A 271 4.59 3.31 4.21
C MET A 271 5.27 2.13 4.90
N VAL A 272 4.54 1.03 5.03
CA VAL A 272 5.10 -0.21 5.61
C VAL A 272 5.78 -0.96 4.49
N ILE A 273 7.08 -1.20 4.64
CA ILE A 273 7.94 -1.79 3.62
C ILE A 273 8.59 -3.09 4.11
N ARG A 274 8.69 -4.06 3.25
CA ARG A 274 9.55 -5.24 3.45
C ARG A 274 10.16 -5.67 2.13
N LYS A 275 11.28 -6.37 2.20
CA LYS A 275 11.87 -6.96 1.00
C LYS A 275 10.86 -7.88 0.32
N CYS A 276 10.72 -7.77 -0.99
CA CYS A 276 9.98 -8.72 -1.80
C CYS A 276 10.65 -10.10 -1.73
N GLY A 277 9.92 -11.19 -1.83
CA GLY A 277 10.44 -12.55 -1.73
C GLY A 277 9.34 -13.58 -1.68
N LYS A 278 9.68 -14.83 -1.30
CA LYS A 278 8.72 -15.95 -1.30
C LYS A 278 7.51 -15.67 -0.43
N LYS A 279 6.33 -15.95 -0.97
CA LYS A 279 5.09 -15.85 -0.22
C LYS A 279 4.95 -17.06 0.69
N VAL A 280 4.65 -16.80 1.96
CA VAL A 280 4.39 -17.85 2.95
C VAL A 280 2.88 -18.04 3.09
N ILE A 281 2.39 -19.24 2.82
CA ILE A 281 1.01 -19.64 3.01
C ILE A 281 0.98 -20.79 4.01
N MET A 282 0.29 -20.61 5.14
CA MET A 282 0.19 -21.62 6.21
C MET A 282 1.55 -22.20 6.66
N GLY A 283 2.60 -21.38 6.72
CA GLY A 283 3.94 -21.79 7.12
C GLY A 283 4.78 -22.44 6.01
N PHE A 284 4.22 -22.70 4.84
CA PHE A 284 4.92 -23.22 3.68
C PHE A 284 5.24 -22.10 2.68
N PHE A 285 6.39 -22.22 2.03
CA PHE A 285 6.65 -21.34 0.89
C PHE A 285 5.75 -21.73 -0.28
N ASN A 286 5.11 -20.73 -0.86
CA ASN A 286 4.58 -20.91 -2.20
C ASN A 286 5.77 -21.17 -3.13
N PRO A 287 5.70 -22.16 -4.04
CA PRO A 287 6.75 -22.39 -5.02
C PRO A 287 7.06 -21.16 -5.86
N ASP A 288 6.09 -20.29 -5.99
CA ASP A 288 6.23 -19.04 -6.73
C ASP A 288 6.92 -17.97 -5.86
N ASP A 289 8.11 -17.58 -6.26
CA ASP A 289 8.83 -16.45 -5.67
C ASP A 289 8.28 -15.14 -6.25
N GLU A 290 7.81 -14.24 -5.38
CA GLU A 290 7.23 -12.98 -5.84
C GLU A 290 8.26 -12.05 -6.50
N ASP A 291 9.53 -12.15 -6.10
CA ASP A 291 10.62 -11.42 -6.76
C ASP A 291 10.79 -11.90 -8.20
N ILE A 292 10.84 -13.22 -8.40
CA ILE A 292 11.00 -13.84 -9.72
C ILE A 292 9.79 -13.50 -10.60
N LYS A 293 8.59 -13.67 -10.06
CA LYS A 293 7.35 -13.31 -10.77
C LYS A 293 7.30 -11.85 -11.19
N TRP A 294 7.73 -10.95 -10.30
CA TRP A 294 7.79 -9.53 -10.61
C TRP A 294 8.79 -9.25 -11.74
N VAL A 295 9.99 -9.84 -11.66
CA VAL A 295 11.01 -9.72 -12.71
C VAL A 295 10.52 -10.27 -14.04
N GLU A 296 9.89 -11.44 -14.04
CA GLU A 296 9.31 -12.06 -15.24
C GLU A 296 8.20 -11.20 -15.83
N MET A 297 7.34 -10.63 -14.98
CA MET A 297 6.27 -9.74 -15.41
C MET A 297 6.82 -8.48 -16.07
N VAL A 298 7.82 -7.81 -15.47
CA VAL A 298 8.42 -6.61 -16.05
C VAL A 298 9.18 -6.96 -17.33
N LYS A 299 9.89 -8.08 -17.39
CA LYS A 299 10.53 -8.57 -18.63
C LYS A 299 9.50 -8.84 -19.74
N GLY A 300 8.39 -9.48 -19.40
CA GLY A 300 7.32 -9.72 -20.36
C GLY A 300 6.73 -8.41 -20.93
N GLU A 301 6.58 -7.38 -20.11
CA GLU A 301 6.13 -6.05 -20.59
C GLU A 301 7.20 -5.38 -21.48
N VAL A 302 8.49 -5.49 -21.14
CA VAL A 302 9.58 -5.00 -21.98
C VAL A 302 9.58 -5.69 -23.35
N GLU A 303 9.42 -7.02 -23.39
CA GLU A 303 9.34 -7.78 -24.64
C GLU A 303 8.13 -7.39 -25.48
N GLN A 304 6.95 -7.21 -24.85
CA GLN A 304 5.74 -6.73 -25.55
C GLN A 304 5.95 -5.32 -26.13
N LEU A 305 6.58 -4.40 -25.39
CA LEU A 305 6.87 -3.07 -25.89
C LEU A 305 7.88 -3.10 -27.03
N ARG A 306 8.92 -3.94 -26.94
CA ARG A 306 9.88 -4.14 -28.04
C ARG A 306 9.21 -4.69 -29.29
N PHE A 307 8.31 -5.66 -29.11
CA PHE A 307 7.53 -6.22 -30.21
C PHE A 307 6.62 -5.16 -30.85
N LYS A 308 5.88 -4.39 -30.05
CA LYS A 308 5.04 -3.28 -30.55
C LYS A 308 5.88 -2.22 -31.30
N ALA A 309 7.09 -1.92 -30.83
CA ALA A 309 8.00 -0.97 -31.48
C ALA A 309 8.56 -1.51 -32.81
N ALA A 310 8.62 -2.83 -32.99
CA ALA A 310 9.07 -3.47 -34.23
C ALA A 310 7.98 -3.61 -35.30
N LEU A 311 6.71 -3.53 -34.91
CA LEU A 311 5.58 -3.59 -35.85
C LEU A 311 5.50 -2.28 -36.68
N LYS A 312 5.24 -2.38 -37.97
CA LYS A 312 4.93 -1.22 -38.81
C LYS A 312 3.65 -0.55 -38.29
N PRO A 313 3.57 0.79 -38.24
CA PRO A 313 2.36 1.48 -37.84
C PRO A 313 1.23 1.14 -38.84
N SER A 314 0.37 0.24 -38.45
CA SER A 314 -0.91 -0.01 -39.12
C SER A 314 -1.86 1.04 -38.57
N GLY A 315 -2.19 2.09 -39.22
CA GLY A 315 -3.03 3.24 -38.85
C GLY A 315 -4.19 3.05 -37.83
N LYS A 316 -4.11 2.05 -36.96
CA LYS A 316 -4.99 1.79 -35.83
C LYS A 316 -4.37 2.30 -34.54
N TYR A 317 -5.19 2.88 -33.69
CA TYR A 317 -4.80 3.46 -32.42
C TYR A 317 -4.07 2.45 -31.50
N GLU A 318 -3.10 2.95 -30.72
CA GLU A 318 -2.15 2.23 -29.85
C GLU A 318 -2.77 1.39 -28.72
N ASP A 319 -4.08 1.39 -28.52
CA ASP A 319 -4.76 0.77 -27.37
C ASP A 319 -5.27 -0.66 -27.63
N ASP A 320 -5.18 -1.16 -28.85
CA ASP A 320 -5.60 -2.52 -29.18
C ASP A 320 -4.49 -3.53 -28.84
N PHE A 321 -4.82 -4.49 -27.99
CA PHE A 321 -3.95 -5.64 -27.74
C PHE A 321 -3.67 -6.37 -29.06
N PRO A 322 -2.43 -6.79 -29.32
CA PRO A 322 -2.11 -7.51 -30.53
C PRO A 322 -2.92 -8.79 -30.63
N THR A 323 -3.73 -8.89 -31.65
CA THR A 323 -4.47 -10.12 -31.99
C THR A 323 -3.50 -11.17 -32.51
N GLU A 324 -3.91 -12.45 -32.57
CA GLU A 324 -3.05 -13.51 -33.12
C GLU A 324 -2.67 -13.27 -34.59
N ASP A 325 -3.48 -12.51 -35.33
CA ASP A 325 -3.18 -12.12 -36.70
C ASP A 325 -2.07 -11.05 -36.79
N ASP A 326 -1.92 -10.19 -35.78
CA ASP A 326 -0.84 -9.19 -35.73
C ASP A 326 0.53 -9.85 -35.53
N LYS A 327 0.58 -11.06 -34.94
CA LYS A 327 1.81 -11.84 -34.80
C LYS A 327 2.39 -12.37 -36.12
N LYS A 328 1.57 -12.40 -37.17
CA LYS A 328 1.99 -12.85 -38.52
C LYS A 328 2.61 -11.74 -39.37
N HIS A 329 2.53 -10.48 -38.94
CA HIS A 329 3.21 -9.40 -39.64
C HIS A 329 4.72 -9.45 -39.37
N GLU A 330 5.53 -9.55 -40.40
CA GLU A 330 6.98 -9.53 -40.29
C GLU A 330 7.43 -8.29 -39.53
N ALA A 331 8.13 -8.51 -38.41
CA ALA A 331 8.73 -7.44 -37.63
C ALA A 331 9.69 -6.64 -38.52
N SER A 332 9.64 -5.32 -38.44
CA SER A 332 10.60 -4.47 -39.15
C SER A 332 12.03 -4.80 -38.68
N ALA A 333 12.97 -4.90 -39.61
CA ALA A 333 14.38 -5.11 -39.30
C ALA A 333 14.97 -4.01 -38.41
N PHE A 334 14.36 -2.83 -38.40
CA PHE A 334 14.74 -1.67 -37.60
C PHE A 334 13.54 -1.16 -36.81
N PRO A 335 13.46 -1.42 -35.51
CA PRO A 335 12.40 -0.92 -34.66
C PRO A 335 12.49 0.62 -34.59
N HIS A 336 11.36 1.30 -34.84
CA HIS A 336 11.22 2.74 -34.70
C HIS A 336 10.27 3.07 -33.54
N PRO A 337 10.74 2.97 -32.27
CA PRO A 337 9.91 3.28 -31.11
C PRO A 337 9.53 4.77 -31.11
N THR A 338 8.28 5.05 -30.75
CA THR A 338 7.85 6.42 -30.43
C THR A 338 8.61 6.93 -29.20
N GLU A 339 8.62 8.24 -28.98
CA GLU A 339 9.27 8.83 -27.79
C GLU A 339 8.66 8.27 -26.47
N ARG A 340 7.34 8.04 -26.47
CA ARG A 340 6.65 7.39 -25.34
C ARG A 340 7.14 5.96 -25.11
N GLN A 341 7.22 5.15 -26.16
CA GLN A 341 7.73 3.78 -26.08
C GLN A 341 9.18 3.73 -25.64
N ARG A 342 10.02 4.65 -26.13
CA ARG A 342 11.42 4.79 -25.72
C ARG A 342 11.52 5.09 -24.22
N TYR A 343 10.75 6.06 -23.74
CA TYR A 343 10.68 6.38 -22.31
C TYR A 343 10.20 5.17 -21.47
N GLN A 344 9.15 4.47 -21.93
CA GLN A 344 8.62 3.29 -21.24
C GLN A 344 9.67 2.18 -21.14
N LEU A 345 10.37 1.86 -22.24
CA LEU A 345 11.43 0.86 -22.27
C LEU A 345 12.58 1.21 -21.32
N GLN A 346 13.10 2.43 -21.40
CA GLN A 346 14.18 2.89 -20.52
C GLN A 346 13.79 2.84 -19.04
N THR A 347 12.56 3.24 -18.73
CA THR A 347 12.06 3.24 -17.35
C THR A 347 11.90 1.82 -16.82
N LEU A 348 11.36 0.88 -17.60
CA LEU A 348 11.21 -0.52 -17.19
C LEU A 348 12.55 -1.23 -17.05
N GLU A 349 13.49 -1.02 -17.97
CA GLU A 349 14.84 -1.58 -17.89
C GLU A 349 15.60 -1.06 -16.66
N ARG A 350 15.48 0.23 -16.35
CA ARG A 350 16.02 0.84 -15.14
C ARG A 350 15.36 0.22 -13.90
N HIS A 351 14.04 0.03 -13.94
CA HIS A 351 13.26 -0.53 -12.85
C HIS A 351 13.71 -1.97 -12.51
N LEU A 352 14.02 -2.79 -13.52
CA LEU A 352 14.56 -4.13 -13.36
C LEU A 352 15.93 -4.18 -12.66
N ALA A 353 16.72 -3.12 -12.76
CA ALA A 353 18.03 -3.02 -12.11
C ALA A 353 17.96 -2.62 -10.62
N LYS A 354 16.75 -2.45 -10.07
CA LYS A 354 16.51 -1.97 -8.70
C LYS A 354 15.97 -3.05 -7.79
N TYR A 355 16.08 -2.81 -6.49
CA TYR A 355 15.58 -3.74 -5.47
C TYR A 355 14.07 -3.56 -5.23
N PRO A 356 13.24 -4.59 -5.47
CA PRO A 356 11.81 -4.52 -5.22
C PRO A 356 11.46 -4.69 -3.74
N PHE A 357 10.48 -3.91 -3.30
CA PHE A 357 9.87 -3.98 -1.97
C PHE A 357 8.37 -4.19 -2.09
N GLU A 358 7.82 -5.01 -1.21
CA GLU A 358 6.39 -5.02 -0.94
C GLU A 358 6.06 -3.83 -0.04
N VAL A 359 5.15 -2.98 -0.49
CA VAL A 359 4.84 -1.70 0.14
C VAL A 359 3.35 -1.58 0.42
N GLY A 360 3.01 -1.33 1.66
CA GLY A 360 1.67 -0.95 2.07
C GLY A 360 1.63 0.55 2.39
N MET A 361 0.81 1.31 1.66
CA MET A 361 0.67 2.75 1.89
C MET A 361 -0.69 3.06 2.48
N ARG A 362 -0.72 3.77 3.60
CA ARG A 362 -1.96 4.24 4.22
C ARG A 362 -1.79 5.62 4.82
N GLY A 363 -2.93 6.28 5.05
CA GLY A 363 -2.98 7.54 5.76
C GLY A 363 -4.21 7.64 6.65
N ILE A 364 -4.11 8.47 7.68
CA ILE A 364 -5.21 8.81 8.56
C ILE A 364 -5.27 10.32 8.72
N TYR A 365 -6.47 10.84 8.60
CA TYR A 365 -6.81 12.22 8.93
C TYR A 365 -7.65 12.22 10.21
N TRP A 366 -7.12 12.87 11.23
CA TRP A 366 -7.75 13.06 12.54
C TRP A 366 -8.17 14.51 12.72
N VAL A 367 -9.38 14.72 13.20
CA VAL A 367 -9.88 16.04 13.57
C VAL A 367 -10.61 15.97 14.91
N ARG A 368 -10.30 16.87 15.82
CA ARG A 368 -11.11 17.10 17.00
C ARG A 368 -12.12 18.19 16.69
N GLY A 369 -13.35 17.77 16.38
CA GLY A 369 -14.43 18.65 15.93
C GLY A 369 -14.87 18.39 14.49
N GLU A 370 -15.18 19.44 13.74
CA GLU A 370 -15.69 19.33 12.37
C GLU A 370 -14.58 19.17 11.34
N MET A 371 -14.81 18.28 10.37
CA MET A 371 -13.91 18.00 9.27
C MET A 371 -13.92 19.14 8.24
N ARG A 372 -12.73 19.54 7.79
CA ARG A 372 -12.58 20.51 6.69
C ARG A 372 -12.55 19.81 5.32
N GLY A 373 -13.57 20.10 4.50
CA GLY A 373 -13.72 19.51 3.17
C GLY A 373 -12.50 19.63 2.25
N PRO A 374 -11.84 20.79 2.14
CA PRO A 374 -10.63 20.96 1.33
C PRO A 374 -9.47 20.05 1.77
N ILE A 375 -9.24 19.93 3.09
CA ILE A 375 -8.19 19.06 3.64
C ILE A 375 -8.52 17.58 3.36
N PHE A 376 -9.76 17.18 3.59
CA PHE A 376 -10.23 15.84 3.26
C PHE A 376 -10.01 15.49 1.78
N THR A 377 -10.39 16.38 0.88
CA THR A 377 -10.26 16.14 -0.57
C THR A 377 -8.80 16.16 -1.00
N GLY A 378 -8.00 17.09 -0.50
CA GLY A 378 -6.58 17.19 -0.81
C GLY A 378 -5.80 15.96 -0.32
N PHE A 379 -6.07 15.48 0.90
CA PHE A 379 -5.41 14.31 1.46
C PHE A 379 -5.70 13.03 0.65
N ARG A 380 -6.90 12.88 0.11
CA ARG A 380 -7.23 11.76 -0.79
C ARG A 380 -6.30 11.67 -1.98
N TRP A 381 -5.93 12.81 -2.56
CA TRP A 381 -5.17 12.91 -3.80
C TRP A 381 -3.74 13.42 -3.61
N ILE A 382 -3.22 13.35 -2.39
CA ILE A 382 -1.90 13.89 -2.02
C ILE A 382 -0.77 13.33 -2.90
N TRP A 383 -0.89 12.08 -3.35
CA TRP A 383 0.08 11.39 -4.20
C TRP A 383 -0.16 11.57 -5.70
N LYS A 384 -1.12 12.41 -6.11
CA LYS A 384 -1.42 12.63 -7.53
C LYS A 384 -0.21 13.10 -8.36
N PRO A 385 0.71 13.95 -7.87
CA PRO A 385 1.88 14.37 -8.63
C PRO A 385 2.83 13.23 -9.02
N PHE A 386 2.85 12.15 -8.25
CA PHE A 386 3.70 10.98 -8.49
C PHE A 386 3.12 9.99 -9.53
N GLY A 387 1.92 10.24 -10.03
CA GLY A 387 1.33 9.46 -11.11
C GLY A 387 2.15 9.53 -12.39
N ASN A 388 2.25 8.40 -13.10
CA ASN A 388 2.97 8.34 -14.38
C ASN A 388 1.98 8.24 -15.55
N PRO A 389 1.73 9.34 -16.29
CA PRO A 389 0.83 9.33 -17.44
C PRO A 389 1.27 8.40 -18.56
N ASN A 390 2.58 8.19 -18.74
CA ASN A 390 3.10 7.33 -19.80
C ASN A 390 2.72 5.86 -19.60
N PHE A 391 2.59 5.44 -18.34
CA PHE A 391 2.10 4.10 -17.96
C PHE A 391 0.65 4.11 -17.53
N MET A 392 -0.02 5.26 -17.53
CA MET A 392 -1.37 5.43 -17.00
C MET A 392 -1.51 4.95 -15.54
N THR A 393 -0.44 5.04 -14.75
CA THR A 393 -0.43 4.61 -13.35
C THR A 393 -0.49 5.77 -12.38
N HIS A 394 -1.14 5.54 -11.25
CA HIS A 394 -1.22 6.49 -10.14
C HIS A 394 -1.54 5.79 -8.82
N LEU A 395 -1.21 6.43 -7.72
CA LEU A 395 -1.58 6.02 -6.38
C LEU A 395 -3.01 6.51 -6.10
N ARG A 396 -4.00 5.63 -6.26
CA ARG A 396 -5.42 5.96 -6.14
C ARG A 396 -5.93 5.73 -4.73
N PRO A 397 -6.67 6.68 -4.14
CA PRO A 397 -7.21 6.49 -2.80
C PRO A 397 -8.26 5.36 -2.76
N ARG A 398 -8.05 4.40 -1.87
CA ARG A 398 -9.02 3.39 -1.46
C ARG A 398 -9.46 3.70 -0.04
N LYS A 399 -10.73 3.97 0.15
CA LYS A 399 -11.25 4.40 1.45
C LYS A 399 -11.40 3.21 2.41
N TRP A 400 -11.04 3.40 3.66
CA TRP A 400 -11.48 2.56 4.76
C TRP A 400 -12.90 2.92 5.17
N HIS A 401 -13.22 4.22 5.18
CA HIS A 401 -14.55 4.72 5.45
C HIS A 401 -15.35 4.85 4.16
N CYS A 402 -16.60 4.39 4.18
CA CYS A 402 -17.54 4.59 3.10
C CYS A 402 -18.30 5.91 3.33
N ASP A 403 -18.65 6.60 2.26
CA ASP A 403 -19.63 7.67 2.32
C ASP A 403 -21.00 6.97 2.43
N TYR A 404 -21.73 7.29 3.48
CA TYR A 404 -23.10 6.81 3.67
C TYR A 404 -24.07 7.90 3.23
N ASP A 405 -24.74 7.64 2.11
CA ASP A 405 -25.62 8.65 1.48
C ASP A 405 -27.00 8.73 2.20
N TYR A 406 -27.34 7.69 2.98
CA TYR A 406 -28.64 7.59 3.64
C TYR A 406 -28.50 7.26 5.12
N PRO A 407 -29.41 7.81 5.99
CA PRO A 407 -29.34 7.63 7.45
C PRO A 407 -29.41 6.16 7.93
N TRP A 408 -30.09 5.30 7.18
CA TRP A 408 -30.22 3.89 7.53
C TRP A 408 -28.98 3.04 7.23
N GLN A 409 -28.03 3.58 6.48
CA GLN A 409 -26.78 2.88 6.16
C GLN A 409 -25.79 2.88 7.32
N ASP A 410 -25.86 3.88 8.20
CA ASP A 410 -25.03 3.93 9.41
C ASP A 410 -25.79 4.51 10.59
N ILE A 411 -26.51 3.63 11.30
CA ILE A 411 -27.29 4.01 12.47
C ILE A 411 -26.34 4.45 13.60
N ASN A 412 -26.54 5.66 14.11
CA ASN A 412 -25.73 6.24 15.19
C ASN A 412 -24.21 6.27 14.91
N SER A 413 -23.80 6.30 13.65
CA SER A 413 -22.39 6.30 13.23
C SER A 413 -21.59 5.07 13.72
N LEU A 414 -22.25 3.96 14.01
CA LEU A 414 -21.59 2.75 14.54
C LEU A 414 -20.59 2.15 13.56
N ARG A 415 -20.93 2.12 12.27
CA ARG A 415 -20.03 1.62 11.22
C ARG A 415 -18.81 2.51 11.07
N TRP A 416 -19.02 3.83 11.07
CA TRP A 416 -17.96 4.83 11.02
C TRP A 416 -16.99 4.68 12.18
N ILE A 417 -17.52 4.61 13.42
CA ILE A 417 -16.73 4.42 14.63
C ILE A 417 -15.94 3.11 14.58
N ASN A 418 -16.57 2.02 14.14
CA ASN A 418 -15.91 0.72 14.03
C ASN A 418 -14.77 0.74 13.00
N MET A 419 -14.98 1.40 11.86
CA MET A 419 -13.92 1.60 10.85
C MET A 419 -12.78 2.47 11.40
N GLY A 420 -13.08 3.52 12.14
CA GLY A 420 -12.07 4.36 12.81
C GLY A 420 -11.20 3.56 13.78
N LYS A 421 -11.81 2.71 14.61
CA LYS A 421 -11.08 1.79 15.51
C LYS A 421 -10.18 0.84 14.73
N ARG A 422 -10.69 0.26 13.65
CA ARG A 422 -9.94 -0.68 12.81
C ARG A 422 -8.74 -0.03 12.10
N VAL A 423 -8.93 1.13 11.51
CA VAL A 423 -7.84 1.82 10.81
C VAL A 423 -6.76 2.29 11.79
N HIS A 424 -7.16 2.75 12.98
CA HIS A 424 -6.23 3.11 14.05
C HIS A 424 -5.44 1.89 14.55
N ASP A 425 -6.12 0.77 14.83
CA ASP A 425 -5.45 -0.47 15.25
C ASP A 425 -4.46 -0.98 14.20
N ALA A 426 -4.86 -0.97 12.91
CA ALA A 426 -4.00 -1.35 11.80
C ALA A 426 -2.76 -0.45 11.67
N TYR A 427 -2.95 0.87 11.85
CA TYR A 427 -1.87 1.85 11.80
C TYR A 427 -0.90 1.68 12.96
N ARG A 428 -1.40 1.62 14.19
CA ARG A 428 -0.60 1.48 15.40
C ARG A 428 0.26 0.22 15.37
N ARG A 429 -0.28 -0.91 14.90
CA ARG A 429 0.43 -2.18 14.77
C ARG A 429 1.38 -2.24 13.58
N ARG A 430 1.38 -1.25 12.69
CA ARG A 430 2.08 -1.30 11.39
C ARG A 430 1.72 -2.59 10.63
N SER A 431 0.47 -3.04 10.82
CA SER A 431 -0.02 -4.30 10.27
C SER A 431 -0.46 -4.12 8.83
N PHE A 432 0.21 -4.80 7.92
CA PHE A 432 -0.11 -4.81 6.48
C PHE A 432 0.10 -6.19 5.87
N PHE A 433 1.10 -6.92 6.36
CA PHE A 433 1.54 -8.21 5.82
C PHE A 433 1.06 -9.40 6.65
N HIS A 434 0.67 -9.19 7.88
CA HIS A 434 0.32 -10.22 8.86
C HIS A 434 -1.02 -9.92 9.51
N THR A 435 -1.63 -10.96 10.06
CA THR A 435 -2.85 -10.82 10.86
C THR A 435 -2.66 -9.82 12.02
N PRO A 436 -3.67 -9.07 12.41
CA PRO A 436 -5.09 -9.16 11.99
C PRO A 436 -5.41 -8.46 10.66
N TRP A 437 -4.52 -7.63 10.10
CA TRP A 437 -4.80 -6.80 8.95
C TRP A 437 -3.87 -7.14 7.78
N ILE A 438 -4.24 -8.19 7.03
CA ILE A 438 -3.55 -8.50 5.77
C ILE A 438 -4.22 -7.73 4.65
N LEU A 439 -3.46 -6.85 4.01
CA LEU A 439 -3.95 -5.92 3.00
C LEU A 439 -3.16 -6.08 1.71
N PRO A 440 -3.76 -5.78 0.55
CA PRO A 440 -3.04 -5.81 -0.72
C PRO A 440 -1.88 -4.81 -0.72
N THR A 441 -0.73 -5.26 -1.17
CA THR A 441 0.51 -4.49 -1.25
C THR A 441 0.84 -4.09 -2.66
N ASN A 442 1.58 -3.01 -2.82
CA ASN A 442 2.20 -2.61 -4.08
C ASN A 442 3.63 -3.16 -4.12
N ILE A 443 4.15 -3.42 -5.31
CA ILE A 443 5.58 -3.65 -5.49
C ILE A 443 6.18 -2.36 -6.02
N LEU A 444 7.03 -1.74 -5.21
CA LEU A 444 7.76 -0.53 -5.54
C LEU A 444 9.25 -0.76 -5.34
N THR A 445 10.08 -0.16 -6.18
CA THR A 445 11.53 -0.27 -6.02
C THR A 445 12.07 0.76 -5.02
N ASN A 446 13.30 0.54 -4.55
CA ASN A 446 14.03 1.49 -3.70
C ASN A 446 14.11 2.88 -4.32
N GLU A 447 14.23 3.02 -5.65
CA GLU A 447 14.20 4.29 -6.38
C GLU A 447 12.86 5.03 -6.18
N THR A 448 11.75 4.32 -6.37
CA THR A 448 10.42 4.90 -6.18
C THR A 448 10.14 5.24 -4.72
N LEU A 449 10.53 4.36 -3.79
CA LEU A 449 10.39 4.61 -2.36
C LEU A 449 11.19 5.82 -1.90
N ALA A 450 12.42 5.96 -2.38
CA ALA A 450 13.25 7.13 -2.11
C ALA A 450 12.61 8.43 -2.62
N THR A 451 11.85 8.36 -3.70
CA THR A 451 11.09 9.52 -4.19
C THR A 451 9.94 9.90 -3.28
N LEU A 452 9.22 8.87 -2.75
CA LEU A 452 8.06 9.08 -1.89
C LEU A 452 8.43 9.47 -0.45
N TRP A 453 9.60 9.03 -0.01
CA TRP A 453 10.09 9.33 1.33
C TRP A 453 11.61 9.54 1.34
N HIS A 454 12.03 10.74 1.59
CA HIS A 454 13.43 11.14 1.79
C HIS A 454 13.49 12.41 2.63
N PRO A 455 14.62 12.71 3.28
CA PRO A 455 14.87 14.01 3.88
C PRO A 455 14.84 15.11 2.81
N PRO A 456 13.86 16.05 2.86
CA PRO A 456 13.72 17.08 1.84
C PRO A 456 14.92 18.02 1.82
N SER A 457 15.33 18.41 0.62
CA SER A 457 16.45 19.33 0.40
C SER A 457 16.15 20.75 0.94
N ARG A 458 17.17 21.60 0.96
CA ARG A 458 17.04 23.03 1.34
C ARG A 458 16.03 23.79 0.46
N ALA A 459 15.80 23.34 -0.77
CA ALA A 459 14.83 23.97 -1.68
C ALA A 459 13.40 23.90 -1.14
N VAL A 460 13.09 22.90 -0.31
CA VAL A 460 11.77 22.75 0.31
C VAL A 460 11.71 23.60 1.58
N GLN A 461 11.06 24.77 1.48
CA GLN A 461 10.90 25.72 2.60
C GLN A 461 9.48 25.69 3.15
N THR A 462 9.04 24.56 3.68
CA THR A 462 7.70 24.43 4.29
C THR A 462 7.74 24.91 5.74
N PRO A 463 6.84 25.82 6.16
CA PRO A 463 6.84 26.41 7.50
C PRO A 463 6.71 25.39 8.63
N GLY A 464 5.91 24.32 8.41
CA GLY A 464 5.69 23.26 9.40
C GLY A 464 6.84 22.28 9.57
N LEU A 465 7.85 22.32 8.71
CA LEU A 465 8.99 21.41 8.81
C LEU A 465 10.04 21.98 9.78
N GLN A 466 10.08 21.43 10.98
CA GLN A 466 11.11 21.82 11.96
C GLN A 466 12.50 21.35 11.53
N ARG A 467 13.42 22.29 11.44
CA ARG A 467 14.83 22.03 11.12
C ARG A 467 15.72 22.41 12.27
N ILE A 468 16.61 21.50 12.66
CA ILE A 468 17.60 21.77 13.68
C ILE A 468 18.72 22.69 13.13
N PRO A 469 19.30 23.60 13.93
CA PRO A 469 20.49 24.32 13.51
C PRO A 469 21.61 23.31 13.24
N ALA A 470 22.27 23.42 12.07
CA ALA A 470 23.41 22.57 11.75
C ALA A 470 24.53 22.86 12.75
N THR A 471 24.74 21.96 13.70
CA THR A 471 25.98 21.93 14.49
C THR A 471 27.03 21.31 13.57
N LYS A 472 27.97 22.13 13.07
CA LYS A 472 29.25 21.58 12.59
C LYS A 472 29.85 20.86 13.79
N ALA A 473 29.79 19.52 13.77
CA ALA A 473 30.54 18.75 14.75
C ALA A 473 32.01 19.11 14.56
N GLU A 474 32.61 19.73 15.58
CA GLU A 474 34.05 19.82 15.61
C GLU A 474 34.62 18.41 15.51
N PRO A 475 35.60 18.17 14.65
CA PRO A 475 36.21 16.86 14.56
C PRO A 475 36.69 16.44 15.96
N PRO A 476 36.51 15.15 16.34
CA PRO A 476 36.94 14.67 17.63
C PRO A 476 38.39 15.10 17.86
N PRO A 477 38.74 15.58 19.08
CA PRO A 477 40.06 16.15 19.36
C PRO A 477 41.23 15.18 19.14
N ASN A 478 40.96 13.91 18.88
CA ASN A 478 41.94 12.85 18.66
C ASN A 478 42.22 12.53 17.17
N LEU A 479 41.66 13.27 16.22
CA LEU A 479 42.10 13.13 14.84
C LEU A 479 43.42 13.85 14.61
N PRO A 480 44.46 13.16 14.11
CA PRO A 480 45.72 13.84 13.76
C PRO A 480 45.42 14.87 12.67
N ARG A 481 45.81 16.10 12.91
CA ARG A 481 45.73 17.23 11.98
C ARG A 481 46.75 17.09 10.89
#